data_991eac58fecdb3211dc7a64b1b539eda
#
_entry.id   991eac58fecdb3211dc7a64b1b539eda
#
_cell.length_a   1.000
_cell.length_b   1.000
_cell.length_c   1.000
_cell.angle_alpha   90.00
_cell.angle_beta   90.00
_cell.angle_gamma   90.00
#
_symmetry.space_group_name_H-M   'P 1'
#
loop_
_entity.id
_entity.type
_entity.pdbx_description
1 polymer ?
#
loop_
_entity_poly.entity_id
_entity_poly.type
_entity_poly.pdbx_seq_one_letter_code
_entity_poly.pdbx_strand_id
1 'polypeptide(L)'
;MDKKKIQEGVKLILEGIGENPDREGLLDTPDRIARMYEEIFGGLTQTAEEPLSKTFHVKDNAMVLEKDITFYSTCEHHFMPFYGKAHIAYIPDGKVVGLSKLARTVEVYAKRPQIQEQLTAQITDALME
;
A
#
# COMPACT_ATOMS: atom_id res chain seq x y z
N MET A 1 -13.65 2.02 -5.59
CA MET A 1 -14.05 1.85 -4.17
C MET A 1 -15.46 2.37 -3.96
N ASP A 2 -16.27 1.64 -3.22
CA ASP A 2 -17.67 2.03 -2.92
C ASP A 2 -17.72 2.85 -1.62
N LYS A 3 -17.61 4.16 -1.76
CA LYS A 3 -17.59 5.08 -0.61
C LYS A 3 -18.89 5.09 0.18
N LYS A 4 -20.05 4.93 -0.47
CA LYS A 4 -21.34 4.87 0.23
C LYS A 4 -21.40 3.68 1.17
N LYS A 5 -20.95 2.54 0.70
CA LYS A 5 -20.89 1.31 1.50
C LYS A 5 -19.96 1.45 2.70
N ILE A 6 -18.81 2.10 2.51
CA ILE A 6 -17.88 2.40 3.61
C ILE A 6 -18.53 3.33 4.62
N GLN A 7 -19.18 4.40 4.17
CA GLN A 7 -19.88 5.35 5.06
C GLN A 7 -20.96 4.68 5.90
N GLU A 8 -21.76 3.80 5.30
CA GLU A 8 -22.75 3.01 6.00
C GLU A 8 -22.12 2.09 7.05
N GLY A 9 -21.02 1.43 6.69
CA GLY A 9 -20.25 0.58 7.59
C GLY A 9 -19.69 1.33 8.79
N VAL A 10 -19.17 2.55 8.57
CA VAL A 10 -18.68 3.41 9.66
C VAL A 10 -19.79 3.79 10.62
N LYS A 11 -20.98 4.15 10.11
CA LYS A 11 -22.15 4.43 10.97
C LYS A 11 -22.50 3.23 11.84
N LEU A 12 -22.55 2.05 11.25
CA LEU A 12 -22.83 0.81 11.99
C LEU A 12 -21.78 0.52 13.07
N ILE A 13 -20.51 0.79 12.78
CA ILE A 13 -19.43 0.65 13.78
C ILE A 13 -19.65 1.62 14.94
N LEU A 14 -19.94 2.89 14.65
CA LEU A 14 -20.20 3.91 15.69
C LEU A 14 -21.38 3.52 16.57
N GLU A 15 -22.48 3.07 15.97
CA GLU A 15 -23.65 2.57 16.70
C GLU A 15 -23.29 1.32 17.53
N GLY A 16 -22.53 0.39 16.95
CA GLY A 16 -22.14 -0.85 17.60
C GLY A 16 -21.25 -0.68 18.82
N ILE A 17 -20.42 0.37 18.84
CA ILE A 17 -19.61 0.74 20.03
C ILE A 17 -20.38 1.55 21.07
N GLY A 18 -21.64 1.91 20.77
CA GLY A 18 -22.49 2.69 21.67
C GLY A 18 -22.37 4.20 21.52
N GLU A 19 -21.77 4.66 20.41
CA GLU A 19 -21.61 6.09 20.13
C GLU A 19 -22.80 6.62 19.30
N ASN A 20 -23.06 7.93 19.40
CA ASN A 20 -24.10 8.59 18.59
C ASN A 20 -23.48 9.12 17.29
N PRO A 21 -23.76 8.49 16.12
CA PRO A 21 -23.18 8.93 14.85
C PRO A 21 -23.68 10.31 14.39
N ASP A 22 -24.80 10.79 14.94
CA ASP A 22 -25.42 12.04 14.53
C ASP A 22 -24.96 13.26 15.37
N ARG A 23 -24.12 13.05 16.39
CA ARG A 23 -23.55 14.19 17.11
C ARG A 23 -22.58 14.99 16.24
N GLU A 24 -22.46 16.29 16.45
CA GLU A 24 -21.73 17.25 15.63
C GLU A 24 -20.30 16.79 15.28
N GLY A 25 -19.56 16.25 16.23
CA GLY A 25 -18.17 15.80 16.02
C GLY A 25 -18.04 14.56 15.14
N LEU A 26 -19.10 13.80 14.88
CA LEU A 26 -19.11 12.56 14.12
C LEU A 26 -19.89 12.62 12.80
N LEU A 27 -20.60 13.72 12.53
CA LEU A 27 -21.41 13.83 11.29
C LEU A 27 -20.60 13.58 10.02
N ASP A 28 -19.39 14.11 9.95
CA ASP A 28 -18.52 13.99 8.78
C ASP A 28 -17.57 12.79 8.85
N THR A 29 -17.56 12.06 9.96
CA THR A 29 -16.61 10.94 10.17
C THR A 29 -16.76 9.84 9.12
N PRO A 30 -17.97 9.40 8.73
CA PRO A 30 -18.13 8.42 7.67
C PRO A 30 -17.48 8.84 6.35
N ASP A 31 -17.65 10.09 5.93
CA ASP A 31 -17.04 10.60 4.70
C ASP A 31 -15.52 10.73 4.83
N ARG A 32 -15.04 11.22 5.97
CA ARG A 32 -13.60 11.34 6.23
C ARG A 32 -12.90 9.99 6.18
N ILE A 33 -13.50 8.95 6.77
CA ILE A 33 -12.95 7.60 6.75
C ILE A 33 -13.01 7.02 5.32
N ALA A 34 -14.09 7.24 4.59
CA ALA A 34 -14.18 6.78 3.20
C ALA A 34 -13.09 7.39 2.31
N ARG A 35 -12.81 8.68 2.46
CA ARG A 35 -11.72 9.35 1.74
C ARG A 35 -10.35 8.86 2.19
N MET A 36 -10.16 8.63 3.47
CA MET A 36 -8.92 8.04 3.99
C MET A 36 -8.68 6.66 3.39
N TYR A 37 -9.70 5.83 3.28
CA TYR A 37 -9.59 4.48 2.70
C TYR A 37 -9.28 4.50 1.20
N GLU A 38 -9.74 5.51 0.46
CA GLU A 38 -9.32 5.69 -0.93
C GLU A 38 -7.80 5.86 -1.04
N GLU A 39 -7.19 6.56 -0.08
CA GLU A 39 -5.75 6.77 -0.03
C GLU A 39 -5.01 5.52 0.45
N ILE A 40 -5.33 5.02 1.64
CA ILE A 40 -4.55 3.95 2.27
C ILE A 40 -4.79 2.56 1.67
N PHE A 41 -5.88 2.37 0.93
CA PHE A 41 -6.19 1.12 0.21
C PHE A 41 -6.19 1.29 -1.32
N GLY A 42 -5.62 2.39 -1.80
CA GLY A 42 -5.52 2.67 -3.24
C GLY A 42 -4.73 1.62 -4.02
N GLY A 43 -3.84 0.88 -3.37
CA GLY A 43 -3.08 -0.20 -3.98
C GLY A 43 -3.91 -1.41 -4.41
N LEU A 44 -5.13 -1.57 -3.88
CA LEU A 44 -6.01 -2.69 -4.28
C LEU A 44 -6.43 -2.64 -5.75
N THR A 45 -6.41 -1.47 -6.37
CA THR A 45 -6.75 -1.28 -7.78
C THR A 45 -5.53 -1.02 -8.68
N GLN A 46 -4.34 -1.17 -8.13
CA GLN A 46 -3.07 -0.93 -8.83
C GLN A 46 -2.26 -2.21 -8.93
N THR A 47 -1.39 -2.28 -9.92
CA THR A 47 -0.40 -3.35 -10.09
C THR A 47 1.01 -2.77 -10.14
N ALA A 48 2.01 -3.60 -9.91
CA ALA A 48 3.41 -3.19 -10.03
C ALA A 48 3.88 -3.12 -11.50
N GLU A 49 3.11 -3.62 -12.46
CA GLU A 49 3.47 -3.59 -13.88
C GLU A 49 3.75 -2.17 -14.38
N GLU A 50 2.92 -1.21 -13.99
CA GLU A 50 3.10 0.18 -14.41
C GLU A 50 4.42 0.78 -13.92
N PRO A 51 4.73 0.78 -12.60
CA PRO A 51 6.01 1.32 -12.15
C PRO A 51 7.22 0.53 -12.67
N LEU A 52 7.11 -0.77 -12.88
CA LEU A 52 8.21 -1.62 -13.31
C LEU A 52 8.36 -1.70 -14.84
N SER A 53 7.44 -1.13 -15.62
CA SER A 53 7.46 -1.18 -17.09
C SER A 53 8.63 -0.43 -17.73
N LYS A 54 9.14 0.63 -17.08
CA LYS A 54 10.27 1.41 -17.60
C LYS A 54 11.59 0.85 -17.10
N THR A 55 12.30 0.20 -18.00
CA THR A 55 13.62 -0.37 -17.73
C THR A 55 14.70 0.30 -18.56
N PHE A 56 15.94 0.21 -18.10
CA PHE A 56 17.11 0.68 -18.81
C PHE A 56 18.06 -0.50 -19.03
N HIS A 57 18.67 -0.57 -20.22
CA HIS A 57 19.66 -1.58 -20.50
C HIS A 57 20.98 -1.28 -19.77
N VAL A 58 21.56 -2.30 -19.18
CA VAL A 58 22.88 -2.24 -18.53
C VAL A 58 23.74 -3.39 -19.04
N LYS A 59 25.05 -3.15 -19.11
CA LYS A 59 26.02 -4.18 -19.48
C LYS A 59 26.61 -4.92 -18.27
N ASP A 60 26.50 -4.27 -17.12
CA ASP A 60 27.05 -4.80 -15.87
C ASP A 60 25.91 -5.39 -15.03
N ASN A 61 26.18 -6.53 -14.42
CA ASN A 61 25.25 -7.23 -13.53
C ASN A 61 25.57 -6.94 -12.05
N ALA A 62 26.13 -5.76 -11.75
CA ALA A 62 26.35 -5.35 -10.37
C ALA A 62 25.03 -5.28 -9.61
N MET A 63 25.04 -5.75 -8.37
CA MET A 63 23.85 -5.71 -7.50
C MET A 63 23.33 -4.28 -7.32
N VAL A 64 22.06 -4.09 -7.57
CA VAL A 64 21.34 -2.86 -7.23
C VAL A 64 20.75 -3.00 -5.84
N LEU A 65 21.01 -2.03 -4.98
CA LEU A 65 20.51 -1.99 -3.61
C LEU A 65 19.84 -0.64 -3.34
N GLU A 66 18.58 -0.65 -2.96
CA GLU A 66 17.87 0.50 -2.41
C GLU A 66 17.45 0.20 -0.97
N LYS A 67 17.87 1.06 -0.05
CA LYS A 67 17.63 0.89 1.39
C LYS A 67 16.73 1.98 1.93
N ASP A 68 16.11 1.67 3.08
CA ASP A 68 15.37 2.63 3.88
C ASP A 68 14.16 3.24 3.15
N ILE A 69 13.50 2.44 2.30
CA ILE A 69 12.23 2.84 1.69
C ILE A 69 11.16 2.84 2.78
N THR A 70 10.76 4.02 3.21
CA THR A 70 9.69 4.16 4.20
C THR A 70 8.36 3.73 3.61
N PHE A 71 7.61 2.91 4.32
CA PHE A 71 6.26 2.54 3.95
C PHE A 71 5.30 2.64 5.13
N TYR A 72 4.03 2.85 4.82
CA TYR A 72 2.90 2.82 5.73
C TYR A 72 1.88 1.82 5.19
N SER A 73 1.37 0.96 6.05
CA SER A 73 0.41 -0.08 5.67
C SER A 73 -0.66 -0.26 6.75
N THR A 74 -1.60 -1.14 6.50
CA THR A 74 -2.70 -1.44 7.41
C THR A 74 -2.74 -2.95 7.65
N CYS A 75 -2.66 -3.36 8.91
CA CYS A 75 -2.73 -4.77 9.29
C CYS A 75 -4.09 -5.36 8.91
N GLU A 76 -4.09 -6.47 8.19
CA GLU A 76 -5.34 -7.12 7.75
C GLU A 76 -6.18 -7.71 8.88
N HIS A 77 -5.56 -7.99 10.04
CA HIS A 77 -6.25 -8.63 11.16
C HIS A 77 -7.13 -7.66 11.95
N HIS A 78 -6.71 -6.41 12.12
CA HIS A 78 -7.39 -5.43 12.97
C HIS A 78 -7.60 -4.07 12.31
N PHE A 79 -7.18 -3.90 11.07
CA PHE A 79 -7.14 -2.62 10.36
C PHE A 79 -6.37 -1.53 11.09
N MET A 80 -5.42 -1.91 11.93
CA MET A 80 -4.52 -0.97 12.60
C MET A 80 -3.35 -0.64 11.68
N PRO A 81 -2.89 0.63 11.68
CA PRO A 81 -1.73 1.00 10.87
C PRO A 81 -0.45 0.38 11.41
N PHE A 82 0.45 0.03 10.50
CA PHE A 82 1.84 -0.27 10.82
C PHE A 82 2.74 0.38 9.77
N TYR A 83 4.00 0.58 10.12
CA TYR A 83 4.97 1.21 9.24
C TYR A 83 6.35 0.61 9.46
N GLY A 84 7.22 0.86 8.50
CA GLY A 84 8.59 0.35 8.57
C GLY A 84 9.44 0.83 7.41
N LYS A 85 10.52 0.10 7.22
CA LYS A 85 11.49 0.30 6.14
C LYS A 85 11.56 -0.96 5.29
N ALA A 86 11.50 -0.79 3.98
CA ALA A 86 11.78 -1.85 3.02
C ALA A 86 13.18 -1.65 2.43
N HIS A 87 13.89 -2.75 2.23
CA HIS A 87 15.19 -2.78 1.56
C HIS A 87 15.06 -3.75 0.39
N ILE A 88 15.43 -3.30 -0.81
CA ILE A 88 15.36 -4.09 -2.03
C ILE A 88 16.77 -4.24 -2.60
N ALA A 89 17.18 -5.47 -2.81
CA ALA A 89 18.40 -5.80 -3.52
C ALA A 89 18.10 -6.79 -4.64
N TYR A 90 18.64 -6.55 -5.84
CA TYR A 90 18.52 -7.48 -6.95
C TYR A 90 19.76 -7.45 -7.83
N ILE A 91 20.01 -8.54 -8.53
CA ILE A 91 21.06 -8.64 -9.54
C ILE A 91 20.38 -8.49 -10.89
N PRO A 92 20.72 -7.43 -11.68
CA PRO A 92 20.14 -7.22 -13.00
C PRO A 92 20.44 -8.38 -13.96
N ASP A 93 19.50 -8.68 -14.82
CA ASP A 93 19.71 -9.51 -16.00
C ASP A 93 19.56 -8.66 -17.26
N GLY A 94 20.58 -7.83 -17.50
CA GLY A 94 20.65 -6.92 -18.65
C GLY A 94 19.74 -5.69 -18.58
N LYS A 95 18.90 -5.57 -17.56
CA LYS A 95 17.98 -4.44 -17.37
C LYS A 95 17.89 -4.01 -15.91
N VAL A 96 17.73 -2.72 -15.69
CA VAL A 96 17.45 -2.11 -14.38
C VAL A 96 16.23 -1.24 -14.44
N VAL A 97 15.55 -1.08 -13.33
CA VAL A 97 14.48 -0.10 -13.15
C VAL A 97 15.00 1.12 -12.40
N GLY A 98 14.34 2.26 -12.58
CA GLY A 98 14.68 3.46 -11.80
C GLY A 98 14.40 3.24 -10.31
N LEU A 99 15.24 3.80 -9.43
CA LEU A 99 15.09 3.64 -7.96
C LEU A 99 13.72 4.09 -7.46
N SER A 100 13.19 5.21 -8.01
CA SER A 100 11.85 5.68 -7.67
C SER A 100 10.74 4.67 -7.98
N LYS A 101 10.96 3.76 -8.92
CA LYS A 101 10.01 2.73 -9.29
C LYS A 101 9.96 1.59 -8.27
N LEU A 102 11.08 1.31 -7.63
CA LEU A 102 11.14 0.37 -6.50
C LEU A 102 10.30 0.89 -5.33
N ALA A 103 10.45 2.16 -4.97
CA ALA A 103 9.65 2.79 -3.93
C ALA A 103 8.15 2.77 -4.26
N ARG A 104 7.78 3.04 -5.51
CA ARG A 104 6.37 2.94 -5.97
C ARG A 104 5.82 1.53 -5.90
N THR A 105 6.62 0.53 -6.20
CA THR A 105 6.22 -0.87 -6.08
C THR A 105 5.91 -1.22 -4.63
N VAL A 106 6.77 -0.80 -3.70
CA VAL A 106 6.49 -0.95 -2.26
C VAL A 106 5.18 -0.28 -1.88
N GLU A 107 4.94 0.94 -2.35
CA GLU A 107 3.72 1.69 -2.06
C GLU A 107 2.46 0.99 -2.57
N VAL A 108 2.47 0.46 -3.79
CA VAL A 108 1.34 -0.28 -4.36
C VAL A 108 0.90 -1.43 -3.46
N TYR A 109 1.84 -2.22 -2.98
CA TYR A 109 1.53 -3.37 -2.13
C TYR A 109 1.29 -2.99 -0.67
N ALA A 110 1.94 -1.94 -0.17
CA ALA A 110 1.70 -1.44 1.19
C ALA A 110 0.30 -0.82 1.36
N LYS A 111 -0.25 -0.19 0.33
CA LYS A 111 -1.60 0.41 0.34
C LYS A 111 -2.72 -0.63 0.14
N ARG A 112 -2.65 -1.70 0.91
CA ARG A 112 -3.60 -2.81 0.96
C ARG A 112 -3.72 -3.30 2.40
N PRO A 113 -4.79 -4.02 2.77
CA PRO A 113 -4.73 -4.82 4.00
C PRO A 113 -3.61 -5.85 3.90
N GLN A 114 -2.65 -5.81 4.82
CA GLN A 114 -1.40 -6.56 4.71
C GLN A 114 -0.96 -7.22 6.01
N ILE A 115 -0.08 -8.18 5.85
CA ILE A 115 0.87 -8.64 6.86
C ILE A 115 2.28 -8.51 6.29
N GLN A 116 3.28 -8.37 7.14
CA GLN A 116 4.66 -8.12 6.71
C GLN A 116 5.18 -9.18 5.75
N GLU A 117 4.92 -10.44 6.02
CA GLU A 117 5.38 -11.59 5.24
C GLU A 117 4.78 -11.57 3.82
N GLN A 118 3.49 -11.29 3.71
CA GLN A 118 2.79 -11.18 2.44
C GLN A 118 3.27 -9.96 1.63
N LEU A 119 3.46 -8.82 2.28
CA LEU A 119 3.99 -7.61 1.66
C LEU A 119 5.36 -7.87 1.05
N THR A 120 6.25 -8.51 1.81
CA THR A 120 7.60 -8.86 1.34
C THR A 120 7.54 -9.80 0.13
N ALA A 121 6.73 -10.84 0.20
CA ALA A 121 6.57 -11.82 -0.89
C ALA A 121 6.04 -11.17 -2.17
N GLN A 122 4.99 -10.36 -2.07
CA GLN A 122 4.39 -9.68 -3.23
C GLN A 122 5.36 -8.72 -3.92
N ILE A 123 6.16 -7.97 -3.15
CA ILE A 123 7.19 -7.09 -3.72
C ILE A 123 8.26 -7.92 -4.43
N THR A 124 8.73 -9.00 -3.82
CA THR A 124 9.74 -9.89 -4.40
C THR A 124 9.25 -10.51 -5.70
N ASP A 125 8.03 -11.07 -5.70
CA ASP A 125 7.45 -11.70 -6.88
C ASP A 125 7.31 -10.72 -8.04
N ALA A 126 6.85 -9.50 -7.76
CA ALA A 126 6.72 -8.45 -8.78
C ALA A 126 8.05 -8.04 -9.42
N LEU A 127 9.14 -8.10 -8.67
CA LEU A 127 10.48 -7.76 -9.19
C LEU A 127 11.08 -8.91 -10.01
N MET A 128 10.61 -10.14 -9.80
CA MET A 128 11.11 -11.32 -10.51
C MET A 128 10.41 -11.56 -11.86
N GLU A 129 9.27 -10.94 -12.10
CA GLU A 129 8.54 -10.97 -13.38
C GLU A 129 9.21 -10.04 -14.43
#